data_5cad6b2c855ca0a673f7ec730256abea
#
_entry.id   5cad6b2c855ca0a673f7ec730256abea
#
_cell.length_a   1.000
_cell.length_b   1.000
_cell.length_c   1.000
_cell.angle_alpha   90.00
_cell.angle_beta   90.00
_cell.angle_gamma   90.00
#
_symmetry.space_group_name_H-M   'P 1'
#
loop_
_entity.id
_entity.type
_entity.pdbx_description
1 polymer ?
#
loop_
_entity_poly.entity_id
_entity_poly.type
_entity_poly.pdbx_seq_one_letter_code
_entity_poly.pdbx_strand_id
1 'polypeptide(L)'
;MPLEIEVAQPGAADAFWKRHDRDWRTELWNFRVVWHEQTHDVVVRDGEEIAGALRLRIAASLGHVEALYVVPAQRRRGAGRLLLARAEELSNYYNCHKMTVAVFHDNAAQRFFAACGYVVEAVIPQHTFKLDVALLRKFLL
;
A
#
# COMPACT_ATOMS: atom_id res chain seq x y z
N MET A 1 -26.46 -29.68 -15.94
CA MET A 1 -26.61 -29.28 -14.51
C MET A 1 -26.79 -27.77 -14.41
N PRO A 2 -27.83 -27.30 -13.76
CA PRO A 2 -27.95 -25.88 -13.52
C PRO A 2 -26.80 -25.36 -12.63
N LEU A 3 -26.38 -24.13 -12.89
CA LEU A 3 -25.38 -23.48 -12.06
C LEU A 3 -26.03 -23.03 -10.76
N GLU A 4 -25.32 -23.19 -9.66
CA GLU A 4 -25.76 -22.75 -8.34
C GLU A 4 -24.76 -21.74 -7.80
N ILE A 5 -25.28 -20.77 -7.04
CA ILE A 5 -24.45 -19.72 -6.44
C ILE A 5 -24.62 -19.75 -4.92
N GLU A 6 -23.52 -19.57 -4.20
CA GLU A 6 -23.54 -19.51 -2.75
C GLU A 6 -22.49 -18.52 -2.23
N VAL A 7 -22.68 -18.06 -1.01
CA VAL A 7 -21.64 -17.38 -0.24
C VAL A 7 -20.94 -18.44 0.58
N ALA A 8 -19.73 -18.80 0.15
CA ALA A 8 -18.96 -19.87 0.78
C ALA A 8 -18.34 -19.41 2.10
N GLN A 9 -17.92 -20.39 2.91
CA GLN A 9 -17.17 -20.10 4.13
C GLN A 9 -15.84 -19.40 3.80
N PRO A 10 -15.34 -18.52 4.69
CA PRO A 10 -14.05 -17.89 4.49
C PRO A 10 -12.94 -18.92 4.19
N GLY A 11 -12.16 -18.66 3.15
CA GLY A 11 -11.08 -19.54 2.72
C GLY A 11 -11.50 -20.69 1.79
N ALA A 12 -12.80 -20.90 1.58
CA ALA A 12 -13.27 -22.00 0.72
C ALA A 12 -12.81 -21.89 -0.73
N ALA A 13 -12.53 -20.68 -1.20
CA ALA A 13 -12.06 -20.44 -2.58
C ALA A 13 -10.54 -20.31 -2.70
N ASP A 14 -9.78 -20.46 -1.61
CA ASP A 14 -8.32 -20.23 -1.64
C ASP A 14 -7.59 -21.13 -2.64
N ALA A 15 -7.95 -22.41 -2.68
CA ALA A 15 -7.35 -23.35 -3.62
C ALA A 15 -7.69 -23.00 -5.08
N PHE A 16 -8.92 -22.53 -5.30
CA PHE A 16 -9.36 -22.08 -6.62
C PHE A 16 -8.53 -20.86 -7.07
N TRP A 17 -8.41 -19.84 -6.22
CA TRP A 17 -7.62 -18.65 -6.55
C TRP A 17 -6.16 -19.00 -6.81
N LYS A 18 -5.57 -19.85 -5.98
CA LYS A 18 -4.18 -20.26 -6.16
C LYS A 18 -3.97 -21.01 -7.48
N ARG A 19 -4.89 -21.93 -7.81
CA ARG A 19 -4.81 -22.74 -9.02
C ARG A 19 -4.91 -21.89 -10.29
N HIS A 20 -5.76 -20.84 -10.26
CA HIS A 20 -6.05 -20.01 -11.43
C HIS A 20 -5.37 -18.65 -11.42
N ASP A 21 -4.43 -18.42 -10.48
CA ASP A 21 -3.79 -17.11 -10.29
C ASP A 21 -3.18 -16.56 -11.58
N ARG A 22 -2.41 -17.38 -12.28
CA ARG A 22 -1.76 -16.96 -13.53
C ARG A 22 -2.81 -16.65 -14.60
N ASP A 23 -3.80 -17.51 -14.74
CA ASP A 23 -4.76 -17.42 -15.84
C ASP A 23 -5.62 -16.15 -15.75
N TRP A 24 -6.23 -15.89 -14.58
CA TRP A 24 -7.09 -14.73 -14.47
C TRP A 24 -6.31 -13.42 -14.53
N ARG A 25 -5.07 -13.38 -14.01
CA ARG A 25 -4.22 -12.19 -14.10
C ARG A 25 -3.78 -11.93 -15.54
N THR A 26 -3.43 -12.99 -16.27
CA THR A 26 -3.07 -12.89 -17.70
C THR A 26 -4.22 -12.32 -18.52
N GLU A 27 -5.43 -12.80 -18.27
CA GLU A 27 -6.62 -12.27 -18.96
C GLU A 27 -6.88 -10.81 -18.59
N LEU A 28 -6.75 -10.45 -17.31
CA LEU A 28 -7.01 -9.11 -16.82
C LEU A 28 -6.03 -8.08 -17.42
N TRP A 29 -4.75 -8.42 -17.50
CA TRP A 29 -3.71 -7.47 -17.92
C TRP A 29 -3.21 -7.67 -19.35
N ASN A 30 -3.75 -8.63 -20.05
CA ASN A 30 -3.42 -8.94 -21.45
C ASN A 30 -1.92 -9.20 -21.67
N PHE A 31 -1.21 -9.70 -20.68
CA PHE A 31 0.14 -10.24 -20.79
C PHE A 31 0.37 -11.26 -19.66
N ARG A 32 1.40 -12.10 -19.85
CA ARG A 32 1.71 -13.16 -18.90
C ARG A 32 2.32 -12.56 -17.63
N VAL A 33 1.58 -12.66 -16.52
CA VAL A 33 1.97 -12.09 -15.23
C VAL A 33 2.49 -13.20 -14.31
N VAL A 34 3.67 -12.97 -13.70
CA VAL A 34 4.13 -13.73 -12.54
C VAL A 34 3.93 -12.80 -11.34
N TRP A 35 3.01 -13.15 -10.46
CA TRP A 35 2.67 -12.29 -9.33
C TRP A 35 3.53 -12.61 -8.13
N HIS A 36 4.28 -11.60 -7.69
CA HIS A 36 5.02 -11.63 -6.44
C HIS A 36 4.52 -10.50 -5.56
N GLU A 37 4.17 -10.83 -4.34
CA GLU A 37 3.72 -9.87 -3.36
C GLU A 37 4.50 -10.06 -2.08
N GLN A 38 4.98 -8.94 -1.50
CA GLN A 38 5.70 -8.92 -0.24
C GLN A 38 5.08 -7.86 0.65
N THR A 39 5.02 -8.15 1.95
CA THR A 39 4.64 -7.17 2.95
C THR A 39 5.80 -7.00 3.93
N HIS A 40 6.16 -5.76 4.20
CA HIS A 40 7.24 -5.40 5.12
C HIS A 40 6.74 -4.43 6.16
N ASP A 41 7.11 -4.64 7.40
CA ASP A 41 6.91 -3.67 8.47
C ASP A 41 8.24 -2.96 8.74
N VAL A 42 8.24 -1.65 8.56
CA VAL A 42 9.37 -0.79 8.92
C VAL A 42 9.00 -0.14 10.25
N VAL A 43 9.90 -0.22 11.21
CA VAL A 43 9.62 0.33 12.55
C VAL A 43 10.70 1.32 12.95
N VAL A 44 10.31 2.30 13.78
CA VAL A 44 11.23 3.18 14.47
C VAL A 44 11.10 2.91 15.96
N ARG A 45 12.23 2.75 16.63
CA ARG A 45 12.26 2.41 18.06
C ARG A 45 12.75 3.59 18.89
N ASP A 46 12.18 3.71 20.08
CA ASP A 46 12.69 4.56 21.13
C ASP A 46 13.04 3.63 22.29
N GLY A 47 14.34 3.34 22.43
CA GLY A 47 14.79 2.27 23.30
C GLY A 47 14.28 0.91 22.81
N GLU A 48 13.55 0.17 23.66
CA GLU A 48 12.99 -1.12 23.31
C GLU A 48 11.56 -1.02 22.74
N GLU A 49 10.94 0.14 22.87
CA GLU A 49 9.57 0.33 22.41
C GLU A 49 9.51 0.76 20.95
N ILE A 50 8.49 0.30 20.24
CA ILE A 50 8.20 0.77 18.90
C ILE A 50 7.44 2.09 19.01
N ALA A 51 8.06 3.16 18.52
CA ALA A 51 7.48 4.51 18.52
C ALA A 51 6.61 4.77 17.29
N GLY A 52 6.82 4.03 16.22
CA GLY A 52 6.05 4.15 14.99
C GLY A 52 6.33 3.00 14.04
N ALA A 53 5.44 2.82 13.08
CA ALA A 53 5.58 1.76 12.09
C ALA A 53 4.96 2.18 10.76
N LEU A 54 5.48 1.61 9.69
CA LEU A 54 4.95 1.74 8.36
C LEU A 54 4.81 0.32 7.78
N ARG A 55 3.64 0.00 7.26
CA ARG A 55 3.43 -1.26 6.54
C ARG A 55 3.47 -0.99 5.05
N LEU A 56 4.40 -1.66 4.39
CA LEU A 56 4.67 -1.54 2.97
C LEU A 56 4.28 -2.82 2.26
N ARG A 57 3.47 -2.70 1.21
CA ARG A 57 3.20 -3.81 0.30
C ARG A 57 3.91 -3.56 -1.02
N ILE A 58 4.70 -4.52 -1.45
CA ILE A 58 5.40 -4.49 -2.74
C ILE A 58 4.74 -5.49 -3.67
N ALA A 59 4.19 -5.02 -4.76
CA ALA A 59 3.59 -5.84 -5.80
C ALA A 59 3.46 -5.04 -7.09
N ALA A 60 3.53 -5.69 -8.23
CA ALA A 60 3.31 -5.07 -9.54
C ALA A 60 4.18 -3.82 -9.78
N SER A 61 5.44 -3.87 -9.34
CA SER A 61 6.40 -2.75 -9.47
C SER A 61 6.02 -1.51 -8.65
N LEU A 62 5.15 -1.66 -7.66
CA LEU A 62 4.70 -0.57 -6.80
C LEU A 62 5.09 -0.83 -5.34
N GLY A 63 5.55 0.22 -4.65
CA GLY A 63 5.63 0.23 -3.20
C GLY A 63 4.41 0.96 -2.66
N HIS A 64 3.46 0.25 -2.08
CA HIS A 64 2.22 0.82 -1.56
C HIS A 64 2.28 0.94 -0.04
N VAL A 65 2.11 2.14 0.47
CA VAL A 65 2.02 2.39 1.92
C VAL A 65 0.62 2.04 2.38
N GLU A 66 0.50 0.90 3.07
CA GLU A 66 -0.80 0.46 3.59
C GLU A 66 -1.17 1.16 4.88
N ALA A 67 -0.18 1.48 5.71
CA ALA A 67 -0.39 2.15 6.98
C ALA A 67 0.89 2.84 7.41
N LEU A 68 0.75 3.97 8.09
CA LEU A 68 1.84 4.72 8.69
C LEU A 68 1.31 5.38 9.95
N TYR A 69 1.90 5.04 11.09
CA TYR A 69 1.48 5.61 12.36
C TYR A 69 2.66 5.81 13.29
N VAL A 70 2.72 6.99 13.91
CA VAL A 70 3.68 7.31 14.95
C VAL A 70 2.87 7.68 16.20
N VAL A 71 3.20 7.08 17.34
CA VAL A 71 2.46 7.37 18.57
C VAL A 71 2.57 8.85 18.92
N PRO A 72 1.49 9.48 19.44
CA PRO A 72 1.46 10.93 19.63
C PRO A 72 2.66 11.50 20.42
N ALA A 73 3.09 10.82 21.47
CA ALA A 73 4.22 11.26 22.30
C ALA A 73 5.56 11.32 21.54
N GLN A 74 5.67 10.62 20.43
CA GLN A 74 6.90 10.52 19.64
C GLN A 74 6.84 11.29 18.31
N ARG A 75 5.78 12.05 18.11
CA ARG A 75 5.63 12.89 16.91
C ARG A 75 6.53 14.12 16.97
N ARG A 76 6.72 14.77 15.81
CA ARG A 76 7.55 15.98 15.63
C ARG A 76 9.05 15.75 15.87
N ARG A 77 9.48 14.48 15.80
CA ARG A 77 10.89 14.08 15.86
C ARG A 77 11.40 13.56 14.52
N GLY A 78 10.59 13.67 13.45
CA GLY A 78 10.96 13.18 12.12
C GLY A 78 10.76 11.68 11.92
N ALA A 79 10.10 10.98 12.83
CA ALA A 79 9.92 9.53 12.75
C ALA A 79 9.17 9.10 11.48
N GLY A 80 8.09 9.80 11.13
CA GLY A 80 7.33 9.50 9.92
C GLY A 80 8.17 9.64 8.66
N ARG A 81 9.00 10.66 8.57
CA ARG A 81 9.92 10.86 7.43
C ARG A 81 10.96 9.76 7.33
N LEU A 82 11.51 9.33 8.47
CA LEU A 82 12.49 8.23 8.53
C LEU A 82 11.85 6.91 8.04
N LEU A 83 10.65 6.62 8.52
CA LEU A 83 9.91 5.43 8.11
C LEU A 83 9.66 5.44 6.60
N LEU A 84 9.18 6.55 6.08
CA LEU A 84 8.86 6.68 4.67
C LEU A 84 10.11 6.59 3.79
N ALA A 85 11.19 7.26 4.19
CA ALA A 85 12.45 7.19 3.47
C ALA A 85 12.99 5.75 3.39
N ARG A 86 12.89 5.01 4.49
CA ARG A 86 13.33 3.61 4.51
C ARG A 86 12.45 2.72 3.61
N ALA A 87 11.14 2.98 3.61
CA ALA A 87 10.21 2.27 2.72
C ALA A 87 10.53 2.55 1.25
N GLU A 88 10.91 3.78 0.91
CA GLU A 88 11.32 4.14 -0.45
C GLU A 88 12.61 3.43 -0.87
N GLU A 89 13.60 3.37 0.03
CA GLU A 89 14.84 2.63 -0.22
C GLU A 89 14.55 1.14 -0.47
N LEU A 90 13.71 0.55 0.36
CA LEU A 90 13.34 -0.86 0.25
C LEU A 90 12.60 -1.13 -1.07
N SER A 91 11.66 -0.27 -1.43
CA SER A 91 10.93 -0.37 -2.70
C SER A 91 11.86 -0.24 -3.89
N ASN A 92 12.82 0.67 -3.83
CA ASN A 92 13.82 0.83 -4.88
C ASN A 92 14.72 -0.41 -4.99
N TYR A 93 15.09 -1.00 -3.87
CA TYR A 93 15.88 -2.24 -3.84
C TYR A 93 15.16 -3.39 -4.58
N TYR A 94 13.84 -3.45 -4.46
CA TYR A 94 13.01 -4.46 -5.14
C TYR A 94 12.52 -4.01 -6.52
N ASN A 95 13.16 -3.00 -7.11
CA ASN A 95 12.90 -2.52 -8.47
C ASN A 95 11.49 -1.94 -8.68
N CYS A 96 10.90 -1.37 -7.64
CA CYS A 96 9.66 -0.63 -7.80
C CYS A 96 9.93 0.70 -8.53
N HIS A 97 9.02 1.11 -9.40
CA HIS A 97 9.18 2.36 -10.13
C HIS A 97 8.50 3.55 -9.44
N LYS A 98 7.54 3.27 -8.54
CA LYS A 98 6.88 4.34 -7.78
C LYS A 98 6.33 3.86 -6.46
N MET A 99 6.18 4.83 -5.54
CA MET A 99 5.44 4.68 -4.30
C MET A 99 4.01 5.17 -4.51
N THR A 100 3.06 4.53 -3.84
CA THR A 100 1.65 4.97 -3.82
C THR A 100 1.13 4.95 -2.39
N VAL A 101 0.16 5.82 -2.13
CA VAL A 101 -0.59 5.84 -0.88
C VAL A 101 -1.95 6.46 -1.12
N ALA A 102 -2.98 5.95 -0.45
CA ALA A 102 -4.32 6.51 -0.49
C ALA A 102 -4.62 7.14 0.87
N VAL A 103 -5.04 8.40 0.87
CA VAL A 103 -5.37 9.16 2.08
C VAL A 103 -6.67 9.91 1.84
N PHE A 104 -7.34 10.35 2.90
CA PHE A 104 -8.48 11.23 2.73
C PHE A 104 -8.04 12.58 2.17
N HIS A 105 -8.79 13.09 1.20
CA HIS A 105 -8.48 14.33 0.52
C HIS A 105 -8.48 15.51 1.50
N ASP A 106 -7.50 16.40 1.36
CA ASP A 106 -7.35 17.64 2.14
C ASP A 106 -7.16 17.43 3.65
N ASN A 107 -6.65 16.27 4.07
CA ASN A 107 -6.38 16.07 5.48
C ASN A 107 -4.88 16.19 5.82
N ALA A 108 -4.54 16.05 7.11
CA ALA A 108 -3.17 16.16 7.59
C ALA A 108 -2.23 15.13 6.96
N ALA A 109 -2.72 13.92 6.69
CA ALA A 109 -1.91 12.87 6.06
C ALA A 109 -1.50 13.27 4.65
N GLN A 110 -2.42 13.86 3.87
CA GLN A 110 -2.08 14.35 2.53
C GLN A 110 -0.98 15.39 2.58
N ARG A 111 -1.07 16.33 3.53
CA ARG A 111 -0.05 17.38 3.70
C ARG A 111 1.31 16.80 4.09
N PHE A 112 1.31 15.78 4.95
CA PHE A 112 2.54 15.09 5.33
C PHE A 112 3.24 14.46 4.11
N PHE A 113 2.48 13.70 3.31
CA PHE A 113 3.05 13.06 2.12
C PHE A 113 3.48 14.10 1.08
N ALA A 114 2.73 15.17 0.90
CA ALA A 114 3.12 16.27 0.01
C ALA A 114 4.47 16.87 0.41
N ALA A 115 4.69 17.08 1.71
CA ALA A 115 5.96 17.57 2.22
C ALA A 115 7.11 16.58 2.00
N CYS A 116 6.81 15.30 1.79
CA CYS A 116 7.79 14.25 1.49
C CYS A 116 7.98 14.02 -0.03
N GLY A 117 7.40 14.87 -0.86
CA GLY A 117 7.57 14.81 -2.31
C GLY A 117 6.50 14.04 -3.07
N TYR A 118 5.41 13.67 -2.41
CA TYR A 118 4.29 12.98 -3.06
C TYR A 118 3.35 14.00 -3.69
N VAL A 119 2.81 13.65 -4.84
CA VAL A 119 1.83 14.48 -5.53
C VAL A 119 0.52 13.72 -5.70
N VAL A 120 -0.60 14.48 -5.78
CA VAL A 120 -1.91 13.90 -6.02
C VAL A 120 -1.97 13.41 -7.46
N GLU A 121 -2.22 12.12 -7.64
CA GLU A 121 -2.40 11.52 -8.96
C GLU A 121 -3.87 11.50 -9.35
N ALA A 122 -4.75 11.27 -8.39
CA ALA A 122 -6.19 11.26 -8.61
C ALA A 122 -6.94 11.53 -7.30
N VAL A 123 -8.13 12.09 -7.42
CA VAL A 123 -9.09 12.20 -6.32
C VAL A 123 -10.30 11.36 -6.68
N ILE A 124 -10.65 10.43 -5.80
CA ILE A 124 -11.77 9.52 -6.00
C ILE A 124 -12.92 10.01 -5.13
N PRO A 125 -13.99 10.54 -5.73
CA PRO A 125 -15.07 11.14 -4.94
C PRO A 125 -15.87 10.07 -4.18
N GLN A 126 -16.25 10.40 -2.96
CA GLN A 126 -17.15 9.59 -2.12
C GLN A 126 -16.77 8.11 -2.08
N HIS A 127 -15.47 7.82 -1.92
CA HIS A 127 -14.95 6.46 -2.04
C HIS A 127 -15.04 5.69 -0.72
N THR A 128 -14.37 6.16 0.33
CA THR A 128 -14.30 5.45 1.61
C THR A 128 -15.11 6.22 2.64
N PHE A 129 -16.10 5.56 3.25
CA PHE A 129 -17.07 6.20 4.14
C PHE A 129 -17.72 7.43 3.52
N LYS A 130 -17.93 7.41 2.20
CA LYS A 130 -18.46 8.55 1.40
C LYS A 130 -17.59 9.81 1.44
N LEU A 131 -16.33 9.66 1.83
CA LEU A 131 -15.35 10.74 1.81
C LEU A 131 -14.47 10.61 0.56
N ASP A 132 -14.01 11.77 0.07
CA ASP A 132 -13.10 11.79 -1.07
C ASP A 132 -11.74 11.23 -0.66
N VAL A 133 -11.16 10.40 -1.53
CA VAL A 133 -9.85 9.79 -1.33
C VAL A 133 -8.87 10.35 -2.37
N ALA A 134 -7.74 10.84 -1.90
CA ALA A 134 -6.64 11.25 -2.77
C ALA A 134 -5.66 10.08 -2.92
N LEU A 135 -5.38 9.71 -4.16
CA LEU A 135 -4.33 8.75 -4.47
C LEU A 135 -3.06 9.55 -4.78
N LEU A 136 -2.04 9.33 -3.97
CA LEU A 136 -0.77 10.04 -4.07
C LEU A 136 0.31 9.12 -4.60
N ARG A 137 1.30 9.70 -5.29
CA ARG A 137 2.44 8.95 -5.80
C ARG A 137 3.74 9.72 -5.70
N LYS A 138 4.83 8.97 -5.68
CA LYS A 138 6.20 9.49 -5.83
C LYS A 138 6.96 8.52 -6.71
N PHE A 139 7.52 8.99 -7.82
CA PHE A 139 8.35 8.15 -8.67
C PHE A 139 9.70 7.87 -8.00
N LEU A 140 10.16 6.63 -8.15
CA LEU A 140 11.50 6.20 -7.69
C LEU A 140 12.45 6.18 -8.88
N LEU A 141 13.67 6.56 -8.63
CA LEU A 141 14.70 6.60 -9.67
C LEU A 141 15.50 5.32 -9.73
#